data_c23a57147a062581ac890ceb12b3190c
#
_entry.id   c23a57147a062581ac890ceb12b3190c
#
_cell.length_a   1.000
_cell.length_b   1.000
_cell.length_c   1.000
_cell.angle_alpha   90.00
_cell.angle_beta   90.00
_cell.angle_gamma   90.00
#
_symmetry.space_group_name_H-M   'P 1'
#
loop_
_entity.id
_entity.type
_entity.pdbx_description
1 polymer ?
#
loop_
_entity_poly.entity_id
_entity_poly.type
_entity_poly.pdbx_seq_one_letter_code
_entity_poly.pdbx_strand_id
1 'polypeptide(L)'
;MISNKVIKKMPEHKQVQGIQSFYEPALRVLNEIHEQKKLSLRKKGYDENNAAVTKIELSQLMARRLRITIYLADQIVSSLVKSNSVESFGGYVKPKAVEV
;
A
#
# COMPACT_ATOMS: atom_id res chain seq x y z
N MET A 1 32.90 11.43 5.55
CA MET A 1 32.42 11.42 5.19
C MET A 1 31.94 11.38 4.88
N ILE A 2 31.91 11.18 4.78
CA ILE A 2 31.35 11.03 4.21
C ILE A 2 30.73 11.24 4.06
N SER A 3 30.72 11.27 4.04
CA SER A 3 30.04 11.28 3.66
C SER A 3 29.26 11.54 3.56
N ASN A 4 29.22 11.80 3.66
CA ASN A 4 28.46 11.90 3.32
C ASN A 4 27.82 11.99 3.03
N LYS A 5 28.16 12.13 3.04
CA LYS A 5 27.70 12.03 2.41
C LYS A 5 27.07 11.55 1.94
N VAL A 6 27.20 11.47 2.18
CA VAL A 6 26.72 10.85 1.59
C VAL A 6 25.77 10.24 1.72
N ILE A 7 25.44 10.39 2.25
CA ILE A 7 24.59 9.72 2.34
C ILE A 7 23.94 9.54 1.55
N LYS A 8 24.24 9.13 1.44
CA LYS A 8 23.92 9.04 0.41
C LYS A 8 22.76 8.73 -0.07
N LYS A 9 22.28 9.17 -0.94
CA LYS A 9 21.11 8.71 -1.62
C LYS A 9 21.40 7.47 -2.37
N MET A 10 20.50 6.47 -2.25
CA MET A 10 20.59 5.30 -3.11
C MET A 10 20.31 5.70 -4.54
N PRO A 11 20.94 5.03 -5.50
CA PRO A 11 20.58 5.24 -6.91
C PRO A 11 19.09 4.98 -7.11
N GLU A 12 18.51 5.70 -8.04
CA GLU A 12 17.08 5.65 -8.24
C GLU A 12 16.58 4.24 -8.53
N HIS A 13 17.28 3.50 -9.38
CA HIS A 13 16.85 2.14 -9.71
C HIS A 13 16.88 1.21 -8.50
N LYS A 14 17.80 1.42 -7.56
CA LYS A 14 17.83 0.61 -6.34
C LYS A 14 16.70 0.97 -5.40
N GLN A 15 16.31 2.25 -5.37
CA GLN A 15 15.17 2.67 -4.58
C GLN A 15 13.90 2.01 -5.10
N VAL A 16 13.73 1.97 -6.41
CA VAL A 16 12.57 1.33 -7.03
C VAL A 16 12.55 -0.15 -6.70
N GLN A 17 13.69 -0.84 -6.83
CA GLN A 17 13.76 -2.24 -6.50
C GLN A 17 13.45 -2.51 -5.04
N GLY A 18 13.96 -1.67 -4.14
CA GLY A 18 13.69 -1.79 -2.72
C GLY A 18 12.21 -1.65 -2.42
N ILE A 19 11.55 -0.68 -3.04
CA ILE A 19 10.12 -0.47 -2.85
C ILE A 19 9.33 -1.64 -3.42
N GLN A 20 9.72 -2.13 -4.61
CA GLN A 20 9.01 -3.24 -5.24
C GLN A 20 9.07 -4.52 -4.41
N SER A 21 10.12 -4.69 -3.62
CA SER A 21 10.20 -5.87 -2.76
C SER A 21 9.11 -5.89 -1.69
N PHE A 22 8.48 -4.75 -1.42
CA PHE A 22 7.37 -4.66 -0.48
C PHE A 22 6.01 -4.81 -1.12
N TYR A 23 5.94 -4.93 -2.45
CA TYR A 23 4.65 -4.97 -3.14
C TYR A 23 3.79 -6.14 -2.66
N GLU A 24 4.36 -7.33 -2.61
CA GLU A 24 3.59 -8.51 -2.22
C GLU A 24 3.11 -8.42 -0.77
N PRO A 25 3.98 -8.11 0.20
CA PRO A 25 3.49 -7.92 1.57
C PRO A 25 2.44 -6.81 1.67
N ALA A 26 2.63 -5.72 0.92
CA ALA A 26 1.70 -4.60 0.95
C ALA A 26 0.34 -5.01 0.37
N LEU A 27 0.34 -5.77 -0.70
CA LEU A 27 -0.90 -6.24 -1.31
C LEU A 27 -1.63 -7.20 -0.37
N ARG A 28 -0.90 -8.01 0.39
CA ARG A 28 -1.53 -8.87 1.39
C ARG A 28 -2.21 -8.06 2.48
N VAL A 29 -1.55 -7.02 2.96
CA VAL A 29 -2.14 -6.14 3.96
C VAL A 29 -3.39 -5.46 3.41
N LEU A 30 -3.32 -4.98 2.17
CA LEU A 30 -4.47 -4.36 1.52
C LEU A 30 -5.63 -5.34 1.39
N ASN A 31 -5.35 -6.56 0.95
CA ASN A 31 -6.39 -7.57 0.81
C ASN A 31 -7.05 -7.88 2.15
N GLU A 32 -6.26 -8.01 3.20
CA GLU A 32 -6.79 -8.27 4.54
C GLU A 32 -7.75 -7.19 5.00
N ILE A 33 -7.31 -5.95 4.92
CA ILE A 33 -8.12 -4.84 5.42
C ILE A 33 -9.36 -4.66 4.54
N HIS A 34 -9.22 -4.89 3.24
CA HIS A 34 -10.35 -4.79 2.31
C HIS A 34 -11.41 -5.85 2.63
N GLU A 35 -10.97 -7.09 2.89
CA GLU A 35 -11.90 -8.17 3.26
C GLU A 35 -12.61 -7.88 4.57
N GLN A 36 -11.90 -7.31 5.54
CA GLN A 36 -12.52 -6.93 6.79
C GLN A 36 -13.60 -5.87 6.59
N LYS A 37 -13.33 -4.91 5.71
CA LYS A 37 -14.30 -3.86 5.43
C LYS A 37 -15.51 -4.42 4.69
N LYS A 38 -15.31 -5.36 3.78
CA LYS A 38 -16.41 -6.03 3.09
C LYS A 38 -17.28 -6.78 4.09
N LEU A 39 -16.66 -7.50 5.00
CA LEU A 39 -17.38 -8.24 6.01
C LEU A 39 -18.19 -7.30 6.92
N SER A 40 -17.60 -6.19 7.31
CA SER A 40 -18.27 -5.21 8.14
C SER A 40 -19.51 -4.62 7.44
N LEU A 41 -19.37 -4.30 6.16
CA LEU A 41 -20.49 -3.78 5.38
C LEU A 41 -21.60 -4.82 5.26
N ARG A 42 -21.21 -6.07 5.01
CA ARG A 42 -22.18 -7.17 4.87
C ARG A 42 -22.98 -7.36 6.15
N LYS A 43 -22.30 -7.28 7.29
CA LYS A 43 -22.97 -7.43 8.59
C LYS A 43 -23.98 -6.32 8.85
N LYS A 44 -23.72 -5.15 8.30
CA LYS A 44 -24.61 -3.99 8.47
C LYS A 44 -25.69 -3.93 7.40
N GLY A 45 -25.70 -4.86 6.47
CA GLY A 45 -26.68 -4.88 5.39
C GLY A 45 -26.36 -3.95 4.25
N TYR A 46 -25.13 -3.45 4.16
CA TYR A 46 -24.70 -2.59 3.07
C TYR A 46 -24.01 -3.43 1.98
N ASP A 47 -23.91 -2.83 0.81
CA ASP A 47 -23.27 -3.47 -0.33
C ASP A 47 -21.77 -3.58 -0.09
N GLU A 48 -21.24 -4.79 -0.06
CA GLU A 48 -19.82 -5.02 0.16
C GLU A 48 -18.94 -4.47 -0.95
N ASN A 49 -19.51 -4.24 -2.13
CA ASN A 49 -18.76 -3.64 -3.23
C ASN A 49 -18.36 -2.20 -2.95
N ASN A 50 -18.96 -1.58 -1.94
CA ASN A 50 -18.58 -0.23 -1.53
C ASN A 50 -17.37 -0.22 -0.59
N ALA A 51 -16.84 -1.38 -0.24
CA ALA A 51 -15.67 -1.43 0.63
C ALA A 51 -14.47 -0.74 -0.04
N ALA A 52 -13.83 0.15 0.69
CA ALA A 52 -12.67 0.87 0.20
C ALA A 52 -11.75 1.18 1.37
N VAL A 53 -10.47 1.26 1.09
CA VAL A 53 -9.44 1.53 2.09
C VAL A 53 -8.84 2.89 1.76
N THR A 54 -8.73 3.77 2.75
CA THR A 54 -8.04 5.03 2.50
C THR A 54 -6.53 4.76 2.39
N LYS A 55 -5.86 5.61 1.63
CA LYS A 55 -4.40 5.51 1.50
C LYS A 55 -3.73 5.65 2.85
N ILE A 56 -4.28 6.52 3.70
CA ILE A 56 -3.74 6.75 5.04
C ILE A 56 -3.87 5.49 5.89
N GLU A 57 -5.04 4.85 5.86
CA GLU A 57 -5.24 3.60 6.60
C GLU A 57 -4.23 2.54 6.17
N LEU A 58 -4.06 2.40 4.87
CA LEU A 58 -3.14 1.39 4.34
C LEU A 58 -1.71 1.70 4.77
N SER A 59 -1.28 2.95 4.65
CA SER A 59 0.07 3.34 5.06
C SER A 59 0.32 3.08 6.53
N GLN A 60 -0.64 3.45 7.38
CA GLN A 60 -0.51 3.25 8.82
C GLN A 60 -0.44 1.78 9.19
N LEU A 61 -1.28 0.97 8.58
CA LEU A 61 -1.30 -0.45 8.87
C LEU A 61 -0.04 -1.13 8.35
N MET A 62 0.42 -0.75 7.16
CA MET A 62 1.66 -1.28 6.61
C MET A 62 2.85 -0.92 7.50
N ALA A 63 2.92 0.34 7.95
CA ALA A 63 4.01 0.77 8.81
C ALA A 63 4.08 -0.11 10.04
N ARG A 64 2.93 -0.41 10.63
CA ARG A 64 2.85 -1.22 11.83
C ARG A 64 3.17 -2.68 11.57
N ARG A 65 2.58 -3.25 10.53
CA ARG A 65 2.72 -4.68 10.25
C ARG A 65 4.07 -5.04 9.68
N LEU A 66 4.61 -4.19 8.83
CA LEU A 66 5.88 -4.45 8.16
C LEU A 66 7.05 -3.83 8.90
N ARG A 67 6.78 -3.12 9.99
CA ARG A 67 7.79 -2.47 10.83
C ARG A 67 8.67 -1.54 10.00
N ILE A 68 8.00 -0.70 9.22
CA ILE A 68 8.67 0.31 8.40
C ILE A 68 8.15 1.68 8.82
N THR A 69 8.84 2.72 8.39
CA THR A 69 8.41 4.08 8.70
C THR A 69 7.14 4.40 7.89
N ILE A 70 6.37 5.34 8.43
CA ILE A 70 5.19 5.81 7.71
C ILE A 70 5.59 6.46 6.38
N TYR A 71 6.75 7.11 6.36
CA TYR A 71 7.27 7.72 5.15
C TYR A 71 7.50 6.65 4.06
N LEU A 72 8.13 5.55 4.42
CA LEU A 72 8.36 4.47 3.47
C LEU A 72 7.03 3.84 3.06
N ALA A 73 6.12 3.65 4.01
CA ALA A 73 4.80 3.10 3.70
C ALA A 73 4.07 3.98 2.68
N ASP A 74 4.13 5.29 2.84
CA ASP A 74 3.52 6.21 1.89
C ASP A 74 4.15 6.08 0.50
N GLN A 75 5.46 5.90 0.45
CA GLN A 75 6.15 5.71 -0.83
C GLN A 75 5.72 4.41 -1.51
N ILE A 76 5.54 3.36 -0.72
CA ILE A 76 5.08 2.08 -1.25
C ILE A 76 3.66 2.23 -1.82
N VAL A 77 2.77 2.89 -1.09
CA VAL A 77 1.41 3.10 -1.57
C VAL A 77 1.43 3.91 -2.87
N SER A 78 2.21 4.98 -2.92
CA SER A 78 2.32 5.79 -4.14
C SER A 78 2.85 4.96 -5.30
N SER A 79 3.82 4.11 -5.05
CA SER A 79 4.39 3.24 -6.07
C SER A 79 3.38 2.23 -6.59
N LEU A 80 2.58 1.64 -5.69
CA LEU A 80 1.52 0.71 -6.08
C LEU A 80 0.50 1.37 -6.98
N VAL A 81 0.14 2.61 -6.65
CA VAL A 81 -0.81 3.36 -7.47
C VAL A 81 -0.21 3.67 -8.83
N LYS A 82 1.03 4.14 -8.87
CA LYS A 82 1.69 4.52 -10.12
C LYS A 82 1.91 3.32 -11.03
N SER A 83 2.19 2.16 -10.45
CA SER A 83 2.41 0.94 -11.23
C SER A 83 1.11 0.27 -11.63
N ASN A 84 -0.02 0.83 -11.21
CA ASN A 84 -1.33 0.28 -11.52
C ASN A 84 -1.54 -1.11 -10.92
N SER A 85 -0.89 -1.35 -9.79
CA SER A 85 -1.01 -2.63 -9.07
C SER A 85 -2.25 -2.66 -8.18
N VAL A 86 -2.83 -1.50 -7.92
CA VAL A 86 -4.06 -1.36 -7.15
C VAL A 86 -4.96 -0.40 -7.89
N GLU A 87 -6.27 -0.48 -7.61
CA GLU A 87 -7.21 0.54 -8.10
C GLU A 87 -7.16 1.72 -7.16
N SER A 88 -7.14 2.92 -7.72
CA SER A 88 -7.09 4.13 -6.93
C SER A 88 -8.16 5.10 -7.41
N PHE A 89 -8.85 5.72 -6.47
CA PHE A 89 -9.83 6.74 -6.79
C PHE A 89 -9.89 7.71 -5.61
N GLY A 90 -9.55 8.95 -5.88
CA GLY A 90 -9.44 9.95 -4.83
C GLY A 90 -8.42 9.54 -3.80
N GLY A 91 -8.79 9.57 -2.54
CA GLY A 91 -7.92 9.14 -1.44
C GLY A 91 -8.04 7.67 -1.08
N TYR A 92 -8.70 6.86 -1.90
CA TYR A 92 -8.98 5.47 -1.61
C TYR A 92 -8.22 4.54 -2.53
N VAL A 93 -7.97 3.33 -2.05
CA VAL A 93 -7.36 2.25 -2.85
C VAL A 93 -8.15 0.97 -2.62
N LYS A 94 -8.16 0.12 -3.62
CA LYS A 94 -8.77 -1.22 -3.57
C LYS A 94 -7.82 -2.21 -4.22
N PRO A 95 -7.88 -3.47 -3.82
CA PRO A 95 -7.16 -4.50 -4.57
C PRO A 95 -7.66 -4.52 -6.00
N LYS A 96 -6.74 -4.67 -6.93
CA LYS A 96 -7.12 -4.76 -8.32
C LYS A 96 -7.78 -6.10 -8.58
N ALA A 97 -8.85 -6.10 -9.35
CA ALA A 97 -9.53 -7.35 -9.69
C ALA A 97 -8.57 -8.23 -10.50
N VAL A 98 -8.54 -9.51 -10.15
CA VAL A 98 -7.75 -10.47 -10.90
C VAL A 98 -8.61 -10.97 -12.04
N GLU A 99 -8.13 -10.79 -13.26
CA GLU A 99 -8.82 -11.35 -14.42
C GLU A 99 -8.30 -12.73 -14.67
N VAL A 100 -9.21 -13.63 -14.80
CA VAL A 100 -8.87 -15.03 -15.02
C VAL A 100 -9.19 -15.41 -16.45
#